data_b793ea3c6bea82b01103b0989158a51d
#
_entry.id   b793ea3c6bea82b01103b0989158a51d
#
_cell.length_a   1.000
_cell.length_b   1.000
_cell.length_c   1.000
_cell.angle_alpha   90.00
_cell.angle_beta   90.00
_cell.angle_gamma   90.00
#
_symmetry.space_group_name_H-M   'P 1'
#
loop_
_entity.id
_entity.type
_entity.pdbx_description
1 polymer ?
#
loop_
_entity_poly.entity_id
_entity_poly.type
_entity_poly.pdbx_seq_one_letter_code
_entity_poly.pdbx_strand_id
1 'polypeptide(L)'
;MIGLTIRQARPSDISELLPLIEGAYRGEGSRRGWTTEADLLGGQRTDRAGLDEILADPSQSILMAFDGADLIGSVLIADRGEAGYLGMLAVDPTRQAVGVGKALVLAAERELADRFGKHRVEMQVFWQRVELIAWYERMGYRRTGETRPFPMDNPRMGLPLRDDLWFEVLVKDLTGEAS
;
A
#
# COMPACT_ATOMS: atom_id res chain seq x y z
N MET A 1 10.81 -10.62 19.65
CA MET A 1 9.80 -9.57 19.41
C MET A 1 10.45 -8.39 18.74
N ILE A 2 9.86 -7.94 17.65
CA ILE A 2 10.36 -6.80 16.91
C ILE A 2 10.00 -5.51 17.67
N GLY A 3 10.97 -4.62 17.83
CA GLY A 3 10.71 -3.26 18.35
C GLY A 3 10.12 -2.37 17.27
N LEU A 4 8.91 -2.71 16.79
CA LEU A 4 8.28 -2.04 15.68
C LEU A 4 7.80 -0.64 16.07
N THR A 5 8.27 0.36 15.32
CA THR A 5 7.78 1.75 15.44
C THR A 5 7.22 2.20 14.11
N ILE A 6 6.14 3.00 14.16
CA ILE A 6 5.49 3.54 12.96
C ILE A 6 5.40 5.06 13.10
N ARG A 7 5.83 5.77 12.06
CA ARG A 7 5.71 7.23 11.98
C ARG A 7 5.41 7.69 10.57
N GLN A 8 5.00 8.96 10.46
CA GLN A 8 4.81 9.58 9.15
C GLN A 8 6.14 9.85 8.47
N ALA A 9 6.15 9.69 7.16
CA ALA A 9 7.28 10.03 6.30
C ALA A 9 7.43 11.54 6.14
N ARG A 10 8.67 11.98 5.97
CA ARG A 10 9.07 13.35 5.66
C ARG A 10 9.81 13.36 4.32
N PRO A 11 9.94 14.53 3.67
CA PRO A 11 10.71 14.61 2.42
C PRO A 11 12.11 14.03 2.49
N SER A 12 12.77 14.14 3.66
CA SER A 12 14.10 13.58 3.88
C SER A 12 14.13 12.04 3.88
N ASP A 13 12.97 11.38 4.00
CA ASP A 13 12.89 9.92 4.02
C ASP A 13 12.81 9.30 2.61
N ILE A 14 12.64 10.10 1.56
CA ILE A 14 12.41 9.60 0.19
C ILE A 14 13.57 8.70 -0.29
N SER A 15 14.79 9.04 0.06
CA SER A 15 15.97 8.26 -0.35
C SER A 15 15.95 6.81 0.18
N GLU A 16 15.30 6.57 1.31
CA GLU A 16 15.11 5.23 1.86
C GLU A 16 13.79 4.59 1.42
N LEU A 17 12.73 5.41 1.29
CA LEU A 17 11.41 4.94 0.87
C LEU A 17 11.41 4.37 -0.55
N LEU A 18 12.05 5.06 -1.47
CA LEU A 18 12.00 4.68 -2.88
C LEU A 18 12.57 3.27 -3.11
N PRO A 19 13.76 2.92 -2.61
CA PRO A 19 14.28 1.55 -2.76
C PRO A 19 13.39 0.50 -2.09
N LEU A 20 12.80 0.81 -0.94
CA LEU A 20 11.89 -0.10 -0.25
C LEU A 20 10.68 -0.41 -1.11
N ILE A 21 10.00 0.62 -1.63
CA ILE A 21 8.79 0.47 -2.44
C ILE A 21 9.11 -0.29 -3.74
N GLU A 22 10.16 0.12 -4.45
CA GLU A 22 10.55 -0.55 -5.68
C GLU A 22 10.94 -2.01 -5.42
N GLY A 23 11.68 -2.29 -4.36
CA GLY A 23 12.08 -3.65 -3.99
C GLY A 23 10.93 -4.56 -3.59
N ALA A 24 9.84 -3.99 -3.06
CA ALA A 24 8.65 -4.76 -2.68
C ALA A 24 7.72 -5.06 -3.87
N TYR A 25 7.71 -4.20 -4.87
CA TYR A 25 6.75 -4.30 -5.99
C TYR A 25 7.36 -4.78 -7.30
N ARG A 26 8.62 -4.50 -7.56
CA ARG A 26 9.23 -4.70 -8.87
C ARG A 26 10.50 -5.54 -8.80
N GLY A 27 10.79 -6.21 -9.93
CA GLY A 27 12.01 -6.97 -10.11
C GLY A 27 12.08 -8.28 -9.34
N GLU A 28 13.18 -8.99 -9.52
CA GLU A 28 13.38 -10.31 -8.91
C GLU A 28 13.45 -10.27 -7.38
N GLY A 29 13.92 -9.16 -6.79
CA GLY A 29 13.95 -8.99 -5.33
C GLY A 29 12.58 -9.09 -4.69
N SER A 30 11.53 -8.61 -5.38
CA SER A 30 10.15 -8.65 -4.87
C SER A 30 9.59 -10.09 -4.78
N ARG A 31 10.14 -11.01 -5.56
CA ARG A 31 9.72 -12.43 -5.56
C ARG A 31 10.10 -13.18 -4.29
N ARG A 32 10.94 -12.61 -3.44
CA ARG A 32 11.28 -13.17 -2.13
C ARG A 32 10.12 -13.06 -1.14
N GLY A 33 9.19 -12.15 -1.39
CA GLY A 33 7.97 -12.04 -0.59
C GLY A 33 6.92 -13.06 -1.03
N TRP A 34 5.87 -13.21 -0.20
CA TRP A 34 4.78 -14.14 -0.50
C TRP A 34 3.83 -13.64 -1.59
N THR A 35 3.93 -12.36 -1.96
CA THR A 35 3.14 -11.74 -3.04
C THR A 35 3.98 -10.68 -3.76
N THR A 36 3.74 -10.52 -5.05
CA THR A 36 4.47 -9.56 -5.88
C THR A 36 3.64 -9.17 -7.10
N GLU A 37 3.96 -8.03 -7.71
CA GLU A 37 3.44 -7.61 -9.01
C GLU A 37 4.43 -7.86 -10.16
N ALA A 38 5.56 -8.50 -9.91
CA ALA A 38 6.63 -8.63 -10.89
C ALA A 38 6.24 -9.38 -12.16
N ASP A 39 5.22 -10.26 -12.11
CA ASP A 39 4.68 -10.95 -13.28
C ASP A 39 3.65 -10.12 -14.05
N LEU A 40 3.16 -9.05 -13.47
CA LEU A 40 2.10 -8.20 -14.04
C LEU A 40 2.69 -6.94 -14.66
N LEU A 41 3.69 -6.35 -14.00
CA LEU A 41 4.26 -5.07 -14.36
C LEU A 41 5.77 -5.08 -14.25
N GLY A 42 6.41 -4.56 -15.29
CA GLY A 42 7.82 -4.18 -15.25
C GLY A 42 7.96 -2.67 -15.01
N GLY A 43 9.15 -2.14 -15.24
CA GLY A 43 9.42 -0.72 -15.04
C GLY A 43 9.38 -0.32 -13.57
N GLN A 44 8.99 0.92 -13.31
CA GLN A 44 8.95 1.47 -11.94
C GLN A 44 7.56 1.33 -11.29
N ARG A 45 7.51 1.31 -9.96
CA ARG A 45 6.26 1.46 -9.20
C ARG A 45 5.96 2.93 -8.94
N THR A 46 7.00 3.69 -8.60
CA THR A 46 6.94 5.12 -8.36
C THR A 46 8.31 5.73 -8.66
N ASP A 47 8.46 7.03 -8.47
CA ASP A 47 9.72 7.73 -8.59
C ASP A 47 9.83 8.81 -7.51
N ARG A 48 10.99 9.48 -7.46
CA ARG A 48 11.22 10.54 -6.47
C ARG A 48 10.18 11.66 -6.60
N ALA A 49 9.89 12.07 -7.82
CA ALA A 49 8.91 13.13 -8.07
C ALA A 49 7.52 12.73 -7.60
N GLY A 50 7.12 11.48 -7.81
CA GLY A 50 5.85 10.95 -7.31
C GLY A 50 5.75 10.96 -5.79
N LEU A 51 6.82 10.60 -5.11
CA LEU A 51 6.88 10.64 -3.65
C LEU A 51 6.88 12.08 -3.13
N ASP A 52 7.61 13.00 -3.77
CA ASP A 52 7.57 14.42 -3.42
C ASP A 52 6.15 14.98 -3.57
N GLU A 53 5.44 14.64 -4.63
CA GLU A 53 4.05 15.07 -4.86
C GLU A 53 3.12 14.57 -3.75
N ILE A 54 3.26 13.31 -3.35
CA ILE A 54 2.46 12.73 -2.27
C ILE A 54 2.73 13.45 -0.95
N LEU A 55 4.00 13.63 -0.59
CA LEU A 55 4.37 14.22 0.70
C LEU A 55 4.07 15.72 0.77
N ALA A 56 3.94 16.38 -0.37
CA ALA A 56 3.54 17.80 -0.44
C ALA A 56 2.02 18.01 -0.34
N ASP A 57 1.23 16.95 -0.55
CA ASP A 57 -0.24 17.02 -0.56
C ASP A 57 -0.78 16.77 0.84
N PRO A 58 -1.46 17.77 1.49
CA PRO A 58 -1.98 17.60 2.84
C PRO A 58 -3.11 16.57 2.96
N SER A 59 -3.71 16.15 1.84
CA SER A 59 -4.73 15.10 1.82
C SER A 59 -4.14 13.70 1.78
N GLN A 60 -2.82 13.57 1.71
CA GLN A 60 -2.11 12.31 1.64
C GLN A 60 -1.03 12.20 2.72
N SER A 61 -0.64 10.98 3.04
CA SER A 61 0.47 10.71 3.94
C SER A 61 1.05 9.33 3.65
N ILE A 62 2.30 9.12 4.02
CA ILE A 62 2.92 7.80 4.00
C ILE A 62 3.31 7.48 5.43
N LEU A 63 2.93 6.29 5.91
CA LEU A 63 3.38 5.75 7.19
C LEU A 63 4.55 4.82 6.94
N MET A 64 5.58 4.91 7.77
CA MET A 64 6.79 4.09 7.68
C MET A 64 6.93 3.24 8.93
N ALA A 65 7.27 1.98 8.75
CA ALA A 65 7.50 1.03 9.84
C ALA A 65 8.99 0.71 9.96
N PHE A 66 9.49 0.78 11.17
CA PHE A 66 10.91 0.53 11.47
C PHE A 66 11.06 -0.60 12.49
N ASP A 67 12.09 -1.41 12.30
CA ASP A 67 12.62 -2.32 13.32
C ASP A 67 13.95 -1.73 13.78
N GLY A 68 13.94 -1.08 14.96
CA GLY A 68 15.07 -0.27 15.37
C GLY A 68 15.32 0.90 14.39
N ALA A 69 16.48 0.91 13.74
CA ALA A 69 16.83 1.92 12.74
C ALA A 69 16.50 1.51 11.31
N ASP A 70 16.11 0.25 11.10
CA ASP A 70 15.87 -0.30 9.77
C ASP A 70 14.46 -0.01 9.29
N LEU A 71 14.32 0.66 8.16
CA LEU A 71 13.04 0.81 7.48
C LEU A 71 12.63 -0.52 6.86
N ILE A 72 11.49 -1.07 7.27
CA ILE A 72 11.04 -2.39 6.84
C ILE A 72 9.67 -2.41 6.16
N GLY A 73 8.95 -1.29 6.16
CA GLY A 73 7.66 -1.22 5.49
C GLY A 73 7.12 0.19 5.38
N SER A 74 6.15 0.38 4.50
CA SER A 74 5.44 1.66 4.33
C SER A 74 4.06 1.44 3.75
N VAL A 75 3.17 2.42 3.92
CA VAL A 75 1.83 2.42 3.35
C VAL A 75 1.39 3.86 3.06
N LEU A 76 0.74 4.06 1.92
CA LEU A 76 0.13 5.32 1.55
C LEU A 76 -1.30 5.39 2.09
N ILE A 77 -1.68 6.53 2.66
CA ILE A 77 -3.07 6.85 2.97
C ILE A 77 -3.46 8.18 2.30
N ALA A 78 -4.72 8.30 1.94
CA ALA A 78 -5.24 9.51 1.32
C ALA A 78 -6.71 9.74 1.70
N ASP A 79 -7.07 11.01 1.81
CA ASP A 79 -8.46 11.44 1.89
C ASP A 79 -9.03 11.50 0.47
N ARG A 80 -10.02 10.67 0.18
CA ARG A 80 -10.69 10.63 -1.12
C ARG A 80 -12.17 11.00 -1.02
N GLY A 81 -12.51 11.91 -0.14
CA GLY A 81 -13.88 12.38 0.06
C GLY A 81 -14.65 11.48 1.02
N GLU A 82 -15.58 10.69 0.52
CA GLU A 82 -16.40 9.82 1.39
C GLU A 82 -15.61 8.70 2.04
N ALA A 83 -14.59 8.21 1.35
CA ALA A 83 -13.74 7.15 1.86
C ALA A 83 -12.30 7.61 2.02
N GLY A 84 -11.59 7.02 2.98
CA GLY A 84 -10.15 7.02 3.01
C GLY A 84 -9.62 5.99 2.03
N TYR A 85 -8.43 6.23 1.50
CA TYR A 85 -7.75 5.33 0.59
C TYR A 85 -6.49 4.78 1.24
N LEU A 86 -6.29 3.49 1.10
CA LEU A 86 -5.07 2.79 1.50
C LEU A 86 -4.45 2.19 0.26
N GLY A 87 -3.18 2.45 0.04
CA GLY A 87 -2.48 1.92 -1.13
C GLY A 87 -0.99 1.83 -0.93
N MET A 88 -0.32 1.34 -1.95
CA MET A 88 1.14 1.25 -1.99
C MET A 88 1.73 0.63 -0.72
N LEU A 89 1.06 -0.40 -0.17
CA LEU A 89 1.57 -1.15 0.96
C LEU A 89 2.82 -1.90 0.53
N ALA A 90 3.93 -1.60 1.15
CA ALA A 90 5.21 -2.22 0.85
C ALA A 90 5.84 -2.75 2.14
N VAL A 91 6.30 -3.99 2.10
CA VAL A 91 7.06 -4.59 3.21
C VAL A 91 8.30 -5.22 2.61
N ASP A 92 9.44 -5.04 3.26
CA ASP A 92 10.68 -5.70 2.86
C ASP A 92 10.39 -7.19 2.62
N PRO A 93 10.62 -7.72 1.40
CA PRO A 93 10.28 -9.10 1.09
C PRO A 93 10.90 -10.15 2.03
N THR A 94 11.99 -9.81 2.67
CA THR A 94 12.66 -10.69 3.63
C THR A 94 12.05 -10.63 5.03
N ARG A 95 11.10 -9.70 5.26
CA ARG A 95 10.50 -9.42 6.58
C ARG A 95 8.98 -9.55 6.62
N GLN A 96 8.34 -10.01 5.54
CA GLN A 96 6.87 -10.04 5.43
C GLN A 96 6.18 -10.98 6.44
N ALA A 97 6.86 -12.03 6.89
CA ALA A 97 6.28 -13.04 7.78
C ALA A 97 6.12 -12.59 9.24
N VAL A 98 6.59 -11.40 9.62
CA VAL A 98 6.61 -10.95 11.03
C VAL A 98 5.48 -9.98 11.41
N GLY A 99 4.44 -9.86 10.58
CA GLY A 99 3.26 -9.05 10.89
C GLY A 99 3.40 -7.55 10.62
N VAL A 100 4.42 -7.13 9.89
CA VAL A 100 4.65 -5.71 9.56
C VAL A 100 3.51 -5.15 8.72
N GLY A 101 3.07 -5.90 7.69
CA GLY A 101 1.97 -5.49 6.83
C GLY A 101 0.67 -5.26 7.60
N LYS A 102 0.33 -6.18 8.49
CA LYS A 102 -0.86 -6.05 9.35
C LYS A 102 -0.77 -4.81 10.24
N ALA A 103 0.39 -4.58 10.87
CA ALA A 103 0.59 -3.42 11.73
C ALA A 103 0.45 -2.11 10.95
N LEU A 104 0.97 -2.05 9.72
CA LEU A 104 0.84 -0.88 8.85
C LEU A 104 -0.63 -0.63 8.45
N VAL A 105 -1.37 -1.67 8.08
CA VAL A 105 -2.79 -1.52 7.72
C VAL A 105 -3.59 -1.01 8.91
N LEU A 106 -3.38 -1.56 10.10
CA LEU A 106 -4.08 -1.10 11.31
C LEU A 106 -3.72 0.34 11.67
N ALA A 107 -2.46 0.73 11.52
CA ALA A 107 -2.03 2.11 11.74
C ALA A 107 -2.64 3.07 10.70
N ALA A 108 -2.71 2.64 9.44
CA ALA A 108 -3.34 3.39 8.36
C ALA A 108 -4.83 3.63 8.64
N GLU A 109 -5.55 2.60 9.07
CA GLU A 109 -6.96 2.70 9.44
C GLU A 109 -7.18 3.72 10.57
N ARG A 110 -6.33 3.69 11.60
CA ARG A 110 -6.40 4.65 12.70
C ARG A 110 -6.13 6.08 12.23
N GLU A 111 -5.12 6.30 11.41
CA GLU A 111 -4.81 7.63 10.88
C GLU A 111 -5.95 8.16 10.00
N LEU A 112 -6.54 7.31 9.16
CA LEU A 112 -7.67 7.69 8.34
C LEU A 112 -8.89 8.07 9.18
N ALA A 113 -9.17 7.33 10.25
CA ALA A 113 -10.26 7.64 11.17
C ALA A 113 -9.98 8.90 11.99
N ASP A 114 -8.82 8.97 12.64
CA ASP A 114 -8.52 10.01 13.64
C ASP A 114 -8.12 11.34 13.00
N ARG A 115 -7.31 11.30 11.96
CA ARG A 115 -6.79 12.51 11.32
C ARG A 115 -7.70 13.04 10.21
N PHE A 116 -8.25 12.12 9.40
CA PHE A 116 -9.06 12.50 8.23
C PHE A 116 -10.56 12.30 8.44
N GLY A 117 -10.98 11.78 9.60
CA GLY A 117 -12.39 11.60 9.94
C GLY A 117 -13.11 10.57 9.07
N LYS A 118 -12.40 9.58 8.55
CA LYS A 118 -13.00 8.60 7.63
C LYS A 118 -13.62 7.44 8.38
N HIS A 119 -14.78 7.01 7.90
CA HIS A 119 -15.51 5.86 8.44
C HIS A 119 -15.43 4.65 7.52
N ARG A 120 -14.78 4.79 6.38
CA ARG A 120 -14.62 3.73 5.40
C ARG A 120 -13.25 3.86 4.75
N VAL A 121 -12.60 2.71 4.55
CA VAL A 121 -11.34 2.60 3.82
C VAL A 121 -11.57 1.84 2.52
N GLU A 122 -11.03 2.36 1.44
CA GLU A 122 -11.08 1.76 0.13
C GLU A 122 -9.67 1.46 -0.34
N MET A 123 -9.52 0.36 -1.07
CA MET A 123 -8.28 0.02 -1.77
C MET A 123 -8.58 -0.63 -3.10
N GLN A 124 -7.58 -0.68 -3.96
CA GLN A 124 -7.67 -1.38 -5.23
C GLN A 124 -6.49 -2.34 -5.38
N VAL A 125 -6.79 -3.57 -5.78
CA VAL A 125 -5.81 -4.65 -5.89
C VAL A 125 -6.01 -5.34 -7.23
N PHE A 126 -4.92 -5.64 -7.95
CA PHE A 126 -5.02 -6.42 -9.18
C PHE A 126 -5.74 -7.73 -8.94
N TRP A 127 -6.69 -8.07 -9.81
CA TRP A 127 -7.52 -9.27 -9.67
C TRP A 127 -6.69 -10.56 -9.65
N GLN A 128 -5.51 -10.56 -10.29
CA GLN A 128 -4.61 -11.71 -10.32
C GLN A 128 -3.97 -12.02 -8.97
N ARG A 129 -3.96 -11.03 -8.07
CA ARG A 129 -3.31 -11.19 -6.75
C ARG A 129 -4.29 -11.78 -5.74
N VAL A 130 -4.77 -13.00 -6.05
CA VAL A 130 -5.81 -13.68 -5.25
C VAL A 130 -5.42 -13.90 -3.79
N GLU A 131 -4.16 -14.22 -3.53
CA GLU A 131 -3.67 -14.44 -2.16
C GLU A 131 -3.66 -13.13 -1.36
N LEU A 132 -3.30 -12.02 -1.99
CA LEU A 132 -3.32 -10.71 -1.36
C LEU A 132 -4.75 -10.25 -1.06
N ILE A 133 -5.67 -10.45 -2.01
CA ILE A 133 -7.08 -10.15 -1.80
C ILE A 133 -7.62 -10.97 -0.62
N ALA A 134 -7.33 -12.28 -0.57
CA ALA A 134 -7.75 -13.14 0.55
C ALA A 134 -7.17 -12.67 1.88
N TRP A 135 -5.93 -12.18 1.89
CA TRP A 135 -5.30 -11.63 3.08
C TRP A 135 -6.04 -10.39 3.60
N TYR A 136 -6.42 -9.47 2.69
CA TYR A 136 -7.22 -8.31 3.06
C TYR A 136 -8.62 -8.69 3.53
N GLU A 137 -9.23 -9.70 2.91
CA GLU A 137 -10.54 -10.21 3.36
C GLU A 137 -10.48 -10.72 4.80
N ARG A 138 -9.39 -11.40 5.18
CA ARG A 138 -9.18 -11.82 6.58
C ARG A 138 -9.02 -10.64 7.54
N MET A 139 -8.64 -9.47 7.03
CA MET A 139 -8.54 -8.23 7.83
C MET A 139 -9.85 -7.44 7.86
N GLY A 140 -10.91 -7.96 7.28
CA GLY A 140 -12.24 -7.34 7.31
C GLY A 140 -12.63 -6.56 6.06
N TYR A 141 -11.80 -6.57 5.02
CA TYR A 141 -12.14 -5.96 3.74
C TYR A 141 -13.06 -6.88 2.94
N ARG A 142 -13.92 -6.29 2.13
CA ARG A 142 -14.82 -7.03 1.24
C ARG A 142 -14.72 -6.50 -0.17
N ARG A 143 -14.90 -7.38 -1.14
CA ARG A 143 -14.99 -7.00 -2.55
C ARG A 143 -16.32 -6.29 -2.77
N THR A 144 -16.27 -5.18 -3.50
CA THR A 144 -17.49 -4.40 -3.81
C THR A 144 -18.18 -4.89 -5.09
N GLY A 145 -17.47 -5.63 -5.93
CA GLY A 145 -17.90 -5.95 -7.30
C GLY A 145 -17.53 -4.88 -8.31
N GLU A 146 -17.09 -3.70 -7.84
CA GLU A 146 -16.56 -2.66 -8.72
C GLU A 146 -15.16 -3.02 -9.18
N THR A 147 -14.84 -2.73 -10.43
CA THR A 147 -13.50 -2.87 -10.99
C THR A 147 -13.04 -1.54 -11.56
N ARG A 148 -11.73 -1.34 -11.62
CA ARG A 148 -11.13 -0.14 -12.20
C ARG A 148 -10.03 -0.52 -13.18
N PRO A 149 -9.94 0.14 -14.33
CA PRO A 149 -8.91 -0.17 -15.32
C PRO A 149 -7.53 0.30 -14.83
N PHE A 150 -6.50 -0.45 -15.21
CA PHE A 150 -5.12 0.00 -15.08
C PHE A 150 -4.80 0.96 -16.24
N PRO A 151 -4.12 2.09 -15.98
CA PRO A 151 -3.73 3.03 -17.05
C PRO A 151 -2.56 2.47 -17.86
N MET A 152 -2.88 1.69 -18.91
CA MET A 152 -1.91 0.95 -19.73
C MET A 152 -0.87 1.86 -20.42
N ASP A 153 -1.20 3.12 -20.62
CA ASP A 153 -0.36 4.08 -21.37
C ASP A 153 0.51 4.96 -20.46
N ASN A 154 0.49 4.74 -19.15
CA ASN A 154 1.23 5.57 -18.21
C ASN A 154 2.45 4.82 -17.64
N PRO A 155 3.68 5.03 -18.21
CA PRO A 155 4.87 4.32 -17.75
C PRO A 155 5.30 4.66 -16.33
N ARG A 156 4.83 5.77 -15.75
CA ARG A 156 5.07 6.10 -14.34
C ARG A 156 4.42 5.10 -13.39
N MET A 157 3.36 4.42 -13.84
CA MET A 157 2.64 3.40 -13.06
C MET A 157 3.20 1.99 -13.24
N GLY A 158 4.16 1.81 -14.15
CA GLY A 158 4.76 0.54 -14.53
C GLY A 158 4.54 0.22 -16.00
N LEU A 159 5.26 -0.79 -16.48
CA LEU A 159 5.19 -1.26 -17.86
C LEU A 159 4.39 -2.56 -17.88
N PRO A 160 3.18 -2.58 -18.46
CA PRO A 160 2.35 -3.79 -18.43
C PRO A 160 3.02 -4.95 -19.16
N LEU A 161 3.01 -6.11 -18.53
CA LEU A 161 3.49 -7.37 -19.10
C LEU A 161 2.32 -8.22 -19.61
N ARG A 162 1.09 -7.78 -19.39
CA ARG A 162 -0.17 -8.42 -19.78
C ARG A 162 -1.14 -7.35 -20.24
N ASP A 163 -2.17 -7.77 -20.98
CA ASP A 163 -3.23 -6.89 -21.48
C ASP A 163 -4.53 -6.96 -20.65
N ASP A 164 -4.60 -7.85 -19.67
CA ASP A 164 -5.76 -8.11 -18.84
C ASP A 164 -5.61 -7.54 -17.41
N LEU A 165 -5.09 -6.33 -17.29
CA LEU A 165 -4.85 -5.68 -15.99
C LEU A 165 -6.01 -4.78 -15.61
N TRP A 166 -6.66 -5.12 -14.48
CA TRP A 166 -7.62 -4.25 -13.81
C TRP A 166 -7.59 -4.52 -12.32
N PHE A 167 -8.14 -3.58 -11.57
CA PHE A 167 -8.20 -3.66 -10.12
C PHE A 167 -9.58 -4.12 -9.65
N GLU A 168 -9.60 -4.96 -8.63
CA GLU A 168 -10.77 -5.18 -7.78
C GLU A 168 -10.77 -4.10 -6.70
N VAL A 169 -11.95 -3.53 -6.42
CA VAL A 169 -12.12 -2.54 -5.36
C VAL A 169 -12.59 -3.23 -4.09
N LEU A 170 -11.84 -3.05 -3.01
CA LEU A 170 -12.15 -3.58 -1.69
C LEU A 170 -12.45 -2.43 -0.72
N VAL A 171 -13.36 -2.65 0.21
CA VAL A 171 -13.71 -1.67 1.23
C VAL A 171 -13.83 -2.31 2.60
N LYS A 172 -13.59 -1.50 3.63
CA LYS A 172 -13.84 -1.86 5.03
C LYS A 172 -14.49 -0.67 5.74
N ASP A 173 -15.57 -0.91 6.45
CA ASP A 173 -16.17 0.09 7.30
C ASP A 173 -15.44 0.10 8.65
N LEU A 174 -15.04 1.29 9.10
CA LEU A 174 -14.32 1.49 10.35
C LEU A 174 -15.27 1.78 11.52
N THR A 175 -16.54 2.01 11.23
CA THR A 175 -17.55 2.24 12.23
C THR A 175 -18.33 0.95 12.50
N GLY A 176 -18.73 0.72 13.73
CA GLY A 176 -19.49 -0.46 14.10
C GLY A 176 -18.73 -1.43 14.99
N GLU A 177 -17.50 -1.13 15.32
CA GLU A 177 -16.69 -1.89 16.26
C GLU A 177 -16.96 -1.50 17.72
N ALA A 178 -17.98 -0.70 17.96
CA ALA A 178 -18.41 -0.33 19.31
C ALA A 178 -19.25 -1.45 19.88
N SER A 179 -18.63 -2.46 20.42
CA SER A 179 -19.31 -3.46 21.25
C SER A 179 -18.46 -3.85 22.41
#